data_c2db3abe6465c0e3ce15045d0dab17bb
#
_entry.id   c2db3abe6465c0e3ce15045d0dab17bb
#
_cell.length_a   1.000
_cell.length_b   1.000
_cell.length_c   1.000
_cell.angle_alpha   90.00
_cell.angle_beta   90.00
_cell.angle_gamma   90.00
#
_symmetry.space_group_name_H-M   'P 1'
#
loop_
_entity.id
_entity.type
_entity.pdbx_description
1 polymer ?
#
loop_
_entity_poly.entity_id
_entity_poly.type
_entity_poly.pdbx_seq_one_letter_code
_entity_poly.pdbx_strand_id
1 'polypeptide(L)'
;CWVQEMYGSLYRLKDGKLARVEGSEFLNGSLARVILPYDENRCLIGTSSGKLYQYDGRQFTAWGAGLSRLLEGEELNCAIYSRTRGTFYLGTLLSGIYEVDAAGNVLNHFHAGNALQNNTVLYLYEDRQHNVWAALDRGISYIHYTPGMNYYLTTDRGIGSVYSAALWNDYLLVGTNQGVLYTSLAKVGGPETFSSLKLLEGTQGQVWSFRQLDGKLFCCHNNGLIEIGADWSIRPAYPLNTGVFNIVEGNIGRRQIQVIVAYNALYVVDKETGQLNAMRQIPASINNAAIDHMGNIWLETVTRGVYKCRLTDEADAFRYYTYYGQETDGALPARLRLFKLGGRIVFLGDDILYTYNEQEDKLQPDNLLNTCFEGTGNLRRIVPVNNETAWMVTTSSVYRFIYDGYMARIVDACKIEAGNMSLVNEYENVAVLNDSLSLICLDAGFIIHNSHRAGPQEKQFAAPSPEYVHASGEEGKEYVDLRQDIEIPYGRNTVTVGFSIDGVFAHDLFAEYLLEGVDSTWSRPQHLNRVSYARLPWGNY
;
A
#
# COMPACT_ATOMS: atom_id res chain seq x y z
N CYS A 1 -17.26 33.82 -18.40
CA CYS A 1 -15.90 33.66 -18.91
C CYS A 1 -14.98 34.73 -18.30
N TRP A 2 -13.73 34.39 -18.05
CA TRP A 2 -12.70 35.30 -17.59
C TRP A 2 -11.79 35.68 -18.75
N VAL A 3 -11.37 36.92 -18.82
CA VAL A 3 -10.49 37.46 -19.85
C VAL A 3 -9.43 38.31 -19.17
N GLN A 4 -8.18 38.08 -19.49
CA GLN A 4 -7.07 38.92 -19.05
C GLN A 4 -6.52 39.69 -20.24
N GLU A 5 -6.35 40.98 -20.09
CA GLU A 5 -5.53 41.77 -21.00
C GLU A 5 -4.08 41.33 -20.87
N MET A 6 -3.35 41.21 -21.96
CA MET A 6 -1.98 40.66 -21.93
C MET A 6 -1.13 41.44 -20.92
N TYR A 7 -0.70 40.77 -19.83
CA TYR A 7 -0.03 41.35 -18.70
C TYR A 7 -0.75 42.51 -18.00
N GLY A 8 -2.09 42.59 -18.20
CA GLY A 8 -2.92 43.63 -17.61
C GLY A 8 -3.95 43.10 -16.62
N SER A 9 -4.96 43.91 -16.37
CA SER A 9 -6.05 43.59 -15.44
C SER A 9 -6.94 42.44 -15.90
N LEU A 10 -7.72 41.90 -14.98
CA LEU A 10 -8.68 40.85 -15.23
C LEU A 10 -10.07 41.42 -15.53
N TYR A 11 -10.77 40.80 -16.44
CA TYR A 11 -12.13 41.14 -16.83
C TYR A 11 -13.04 39.91 -16.74
N ARG A 12 -14.30 40.16 -16.46
CA ARG A 12 -15.35 39.14 -16.51
C ARG A 12 -16.29 39.44 -17.69
N LEU A 13 -16.41 38.44 -18.59
CA LEU A 13 -17.38 38.49 -19.68
C LEU A 13 -18.69 37.86 -19.20
N LYS A 14 -19.77 38.67 -19.14
CA LYS A 14 -21.13 38.25 -18.82
C LYS A 14 -22.10 38.95 -19.76
N ASP A 15 -23.02 38.18 -20.34
CA ASP A 15 -24.07 38.69 -21.25
C ASP A 15 -23.50 39.56 -22.37
N GLY A 16 -22.37 39.18 -22.95
CA GLY A 16 -21.70 39.89 -24.02
C GLY A 16 -20.96 41.18 -23.62
N LYS A 17 -20.93 41.52 -22.33
CA LYS A 17 -20.25 42.70 -21.80
C LYS A 17 -19.02 42.33 -20.99
N LEU A 18 -17.92 43.02 -21.23
CA LEU A 18 -16.70 42.94 -20.43
C LEU A 18 -16.78 43.94 -19.29
N ALA A 19 -16.65 43.48 -18.08
CA ALA A 19 -16.51 44.30 -16.88
C ALA A 19 -15.15 44.05 -16.24
N ARG A 20 -14.42 45.11 -15.93
CA ARG A 20 -13.14 45.01 -15.21
C ARG A 20 -13.40 44.49 -13.79
N VAL A 21 -12.53 43.59 -13.33
CA VAL A 21 -12.56 43.09 -11.96
C VAL A 21 -11.76 44.04 -11.09
N GLU A 22 -12.42 44.73 -10.16
CA GLU A 22 -11.74 45.65 -9.24
C GLU A 22 -10.71 44.92 -8.36
N GLY A 23 -9.60 45.59 -8.10
CA GLY A 23 -8.52 45.03 -7.31
C GLY A 23 -7.63 44.03 -8.07
N SER A 24 -7.82 43.84 -9.38
CA SER A 24 -6.98 42.95 -10.21
C SER A 24 -5.70 43.61 -10.74
N GLU A 25 -5.40 44.82 -10.33
CA GLU A 25 -4.23 45.60 -10.77
C GLU A 25 -2.90 44.97 -10.39
N PHE A 26 -2.87 44.14 -9.34
CA PHE A 26 -1.66 43.38 -8.93
C PHE A 26 -1.22 42.34 -9.99
N LEU A 27 -2.12 41.98 -10.93
CA LEU A 27 -1.80 41.11 -12.07
C LEU A 27 -1.08 41.84 -13.20
N ASN A 28 -0.95 43.18 -13.13
CA ASN A 28 -0.22 43.93 -14.15
C ASN A 28 1.24 43.48 -14.16
N GLY A 29 1.70 43.02 -15.33
CA GLY A 29 3.01 42.40 -15.51
C GLY A 29 3.08 40.89 -15.24
N SER A 30 1.96 40.24 -14.86
CA SER A 30 1.88 38.80 -14.66
C SER A 30 0.71 38.19 -15.45
N LEU A 31 0.85 36.94 -15.83
CA LEU A 31 -0.25 36.17 -16.43
C LEU A 31 -0.98 35.34 -15.36
N ALA A 32 -2.31 35.44 -15.31
CA ALA A 32 -3.14 34.52 -14.59
C ALA A 32 -3.22 33.22 -15.39
N ARG A 33 -2.43 32.22 -15.02
CA ARG A 33 -2.42 30.89 -15.66
C ARG A 33 -3.57 30.03 -15.22
N VAL A 34 -3.99 30.20 -13.96
CA VAL A 34 -5.04 29.43 -13.33
C VAL A 34 -6.12 30.37 -12.84
N ILE A 35 -7.36 30.10 -13.23
CA ILE A 35 -8.56 30.71 -12.64
C ILE A 35 -9.52 29.55 -12.40
N LEU A 36 -9.56 29.05 -11.15
CA LEU A 36 -10.21 27.81 -10.79
C LEU A 36 -11.31 28.06 -9.75
N PRO A 37 -12.60 28.01 -10.13
CA PRO A 37 -13.70 28.02 -9.17
C PRO A 37 -13.66 26.75 -8.32
N TYR A 38 -13.72 26.88 -7.00
CA TYR A 38 -13.73 25.72 -6.10
C TYR A 38 -14.92 25.69 -5.12
N ASP A 39 -15.63 26.79 -4.96
CA ASP A 39 -16.96 26.82 -4.37
C ASP A 39 -17.87 27.81 -5.13
N GLU A 40 -19.08 28.03 -4.59
CA GLU A 40 -20.09 28.87 -5.27
C GLU A 40 -19.64 30.33 -5.48
N ASN A 41 -18.79 30.86 -4.59
CA ASN A 41 -18.42 32.25 -4.54
C ASN A 41 -16.92 32.52 -4.70
N ARG A 42 -16.07 31.47 -4.57
CA ARG A 42 -14.61 31.63 -4.53
C ARG A 42 -13.90 30.99 -5.70
N CYS A 43 -12.89 31.69 -6.19
CA CYS A 43 -11.97 31.19 -7.21
C CYS A 43 -10.54 31.26 -6.69
N LEU A 44 -9.74 30.21 -6.97
CA LEU A 44 -8.30 30.28 -6.85
C LEU A 44 -7.72 30.88 -8.12
N ILE A 45 -6.87 31.89 -7.98
CA ILE A 45 -6.16 32.51 -9.09
C ILE A 45 -4.67 32.30 -8.87
N GLY A 46 -4.03 31.66 -9.84
CA GLY A 46 -2.60 31.40 -9.85
C GLY A 46 -1.91 32.13 -10.99
N THR A 47 -0.81 32.83 -10.68
CA THR A 47 -0.01 33.53 -11.65
C THR A 47 1.12 32.66 -12.21
N SER A 48 1.64 32.99 -13.39
CA SER A 48 2.82 32.35 -13.96
C SER A 48 4.06 32.44 -13.04
N SER A 49 4.13 33.44 -12.18
CA SER A 49 5.21 33.59 -11.18
C SER A 49 5.01 32.78 -9.90
N GLY A 50 3.98 31.91 -9.84
CA GLY A 50 3.71 31.05 -8.69
C GLY A 50 2.97 31.71 -7.52
N LYS A 51 2.56 32.97 -7.64
CA LYS A 51 1.75 33.65 -6.62
C LYS A 51 0.31 33.17 -6.71
N LEU A 52 -0.30 32.91 -5.57
CA LEU A 52 -1.65 32.37 -5.44
C LEU A 52 -2.54 33.34 -4.66
N TYR A 53 -3.75 33.53 -5.16
CA TYR A 53 -4.75 34.42 -4.60
C TYR A 53 -6.12 33.74 -4.57
N GLN A 54 -6.86 34.00 -3.52
CA GLN A 54 -8.27 33.65 -3.43
C GLN A 54 -9.10 34.90 -3.79
N TYR A 55 -10.08 34.73 -4.67
CA TYR A 55 -11.05 35.77 -5.02
C TYR A 55 -12.44 35.34 -4.57
N ASP A 56 -13.11 36.14 -3.75
CA ASP A 56 -14.43 35.87 -3.16
C ASP A 56 -15.60 36.53 -3.93
N GLY A 57 -15.33 37.07 -5.11
CA GLY A 57 -16.29 37.86 -5.90
C GLY A 57 -16.22 39.37 -5.64
N ARG A 58 -15.43 39.81 -4.62
CA ARG A 58 -15.26 41.20 -4.24
C ARG A 58 -13.79 41.61 -4.10
N GLN A 59 -12.99 40.80 -3.43
CA GLN A 59 -11.59 41.12 -3.13
C GLN A 59 -10.67 39.92 -3.36
N PHE A 60 -9.42 40.23 -3.61
CA PHE A 60 -8.34 39.26 -3.71
C PHE A 60 -7.59 39.20 -2.39
N THR A 61 -7.37 38.01 -1.88
CA THR A 61 -6.53 37.76 -0.70
C THR A 61 -5.41 36.79 -1.06
N ALA A 62 -4.19 37.07 -0.59
CA ALA A 62 -3.09 36.12 -0.77
C ALA A 62 -3.44 34.78 -0.11
N TRP A 63 -3.17 33.67 -0.81
CA TRP A 63 -3.48 32.33 -0.36
C TRP A 63 -2.25 31.44 -0.46
N GLY A 64 -2.05 30.56 0.52
CA GLY A 64 -0.95 29.60 0.51
C GLY A 64 0.43 30.25 0.49
N ALA A 65 0.73 31.16 1.44
CA ALA A 65 2.00 31.88 1.46
C ALA A 65 3.25 30.98 1.49
N GLY A 66 3.17 29.83 2.15
CA GLY A 66 4.23 28.81 2.13
C GLY A 66 4.38 28.16 0.75
N LEU A 67 3.26 27.82 0.12
CA LEU A 67 3.20 27.25 -1.21
C LEU A 67 3.69 28.23 -2.28
N SER A 68 3.31 29.51 -2.18
CA SER A 68 3.77 30.54 -3.12
C SER A 68 5.29 30.68 -3.15
N ARG A 69 5.97 30.45 -2.01
CA ARG A 69 7.45 30.42 -1.98
C ARG A 69 8.01 29.18 -2.69
N LEU A 70 7.35 28.03 -2.56
CA LEU A 70 7.77 26.80 -3.25
C LEU A 70 7.55 26.89 -4.76
N LEU A 71 6.53 27.64 -5.19
CA LEU A 71 6.20 27.83 -6.61
C LEU A 71 6.96 28.99 -7.25
N GLU A 72 7.74 29.76 -6.49
CA GLU A 72 8.50 30.88 -7.04
C GLU A 72 9.57 30.37 -8.02
N GLY A 73 9.45 30.78 -9.29
CA GLY A 73 10.34 30.33 -10.35
C GLY A 73 9.97 29.00 -11.00
N GLU A 74 8.96 28.28 -10.50
CA GLU A 74 8.57 26.95 -11.01
C GLU A 74 7.56 26.98 -12.18
N GLU A 75 7.12 28.16 -12.56
CA GLU A 75 6.22 28.42 -13.67
C GLU A 75 4.90 27.61 -13.59
N LEU A 76 4.00 28.04 -12.70
CA LEU A 76 2.66 27.47 -12.60
C LEU A 76 1.95 27.53 -13.97
N ASN A 77 1.45 26.38 -14.46
CA ASN A 77 0.87 26.25 -15.78
C ASN A 77 -0.61 25.87 -15.78
N CYS A 78 -1.02 24.91 -14.94
CA CYS A 78 -2.39 24.43 -14.87
C CYS A 78 -2.78 24.04 -13.45
N ALA A 79 -4.09 23.92 -13.20
CA ALA A 79 -4.58 23.38 -11.93
C ALA A 79 -5.97 22.77 -12.08
N ILE A 80 -6.31 21.84 -11.21
CA ILE A 80 -7.66 21.32 -11.00
C ILE A 80 -8.00 21.32 -9.51
N TYR A 81 -9.30 21.30 -9.21
CA TYR A 81 -9.83 21.12 -7.87
C TYR A 81 -10.64 19.83 -7.80
N SER A 82 -10.19 18.89 -7.00
CA SER A 82 -10.93 17.67 -6.70
C SER A 82 -11.96 17.96 -5.60
N ARG A 83 -13.24 17.99 -5.97
CA ARG A 83 -14.33 18.23 -5.00
C ARG A 83 -14.46 17.11 -3.99
N THR A 84 -14.24 15.88 -4.44
CA THR A 84 -14.33 14.70 -3.57
C THR A 84 -13.26 14.69 -2.50
N ARG A 85 -12.05 15.15 -2.85
CA ARG A 85 -10.91 15.20 -1.91
C ARG A 85 -10.83 16.51 -1.15
N GLY A 86 -11.46 17.58 -1.67
CA GLY A 86 -11.27 18.93 -1.15
C GLY A 86 -9.85 19.48 -1.37
N THR A 87 -9.13 18.98 -2.38
CA THR A 87 -7.73 19.31 -2.65
C THR A 87 -7.53 19.92 -4.03
N PHE A 88 -6.49 20.72 -4.16
CA PHE A 88 -6.04 21.28 -5.43
C PHE A 88 -4.83 20.51 -5.93
N TYR A 89 -4.75 20.30 -7.23
CA TYR A 89 -3.57 19.83 -7.94
C TYR A 89 -3.04 20.97 -8.79
N LEU A 90 -1.82 21.40 -8.54
CA LEU A 90 -1.15 22.51 -9.22
C LEU A 90 -0.01 21.95 -10.05
N GLY A 91 -0.12 22.03 -11.38
CA GLY A 91 0.89 21.59 -12.33
C GLY A 91 1.83 22.72 -12.72
N THR A 92 3.12 22.47 -12.64
CA THR A 92 4.20 23.40 -13.00
C THR A 92 4.94 22.94 -14.25
N LEU A 93 5.71 23.83 -14.87
CA LEU A 93 6.58 23.45 -15.99
C LEU A 93 7.93 22.84 -15.52
N LEU A 94 8.40 23.14 -14.31
CA LEU A 94 9.73 22.75 -13.87
C LEU A 94 9.75 21.73 -12.72
N SER A 95 8.74 21.73 -11.85
CA SER A 95 8.75 20.95 -10.60
C SER A 95 7.65 19.89 -10.48
N GLY A 96 6.87 19.61 -11.53
CA GLY A 96 5.82 18.60 -11.46
C GLY A 96 4.53 19.10 -10.84
N ILE A 97 3.88 18.29 -9.99
CA ILE A 97 2.53 18.51 -9.48
C ILE A 97 2.56 18.63 -7.96
N TYR A 98 1.97 19.69 -7.42
CA TYR A 98 1.70 19.84 -5.99
C TYR A 98 0.23 19.54 -5.70
N GLU A 99 -0.05 18.58 -4.81
CA GLU A 99 -1.35 18.38 -4.21
C GLU A 99 -1.42 19.17 -2.90
N VAL A 100 -2.43 20.04 -2.77
CA VAL A 100 -2.56 20.94 -1.62
C VAL A 100 -3.96 20.93 -1.06
N ASP A 101 -4.09 21.12 0.26
CA ASP A 101 -5.40 21.23 0.92
C ASP A 101 -6.04 22.61 0.72
N ALA A 102 -7.29 22.77 1.23
CA ALA A 102 -8.02 24.03 1.15
C ALA A 102 -7.36 25.20 1.90
N ALA A 103 -6.42 24.93 2.81
CA ALA A 103 -5.65 25.94 3.54
C ALA A 103 -4.35 26.33 2.82
N GLY A 104 -3.99 25.61 1.74
CA GLY A 104 -2.75 25.82 0.99
C GLY A 104 -1.54 25.07 1.54
N ASN A 105 -1.75 24.06 2.39
CA ASN A 105 -0.68 23.19 2.84
C ASN A 105 -0.42 22.11 1.78
N VAL A 106 0.85 21.84 1.50
CA VAL A 106 1.25 20.78 0.57
C VAL A 106 1.05 19.42 1.22
N LEU A 107 0.22 18.59 0.57
CA LEU A 107 -0.04 17.21 0.98
C LEU A 107 0.91 16.23 0.27
N ASN A 108 1.10 16.43 -1.04
CA ASN A 108 1.98 15.62 -1.88
C ASN A 108 2.69 16.49 -2.91
N HIS A 109 3.89 16.04 -3.31
CA HIS A 109 4.64 16.63 -4.41
C HIS A 109 5.11 15.51 -5.34
N PHE A 110 4.52 15.43 -6.52
CA PHE A 110 4.83 14.44 -7.55
C PHE A 110 5.78 15.06 -8.57
N HIS A 111 6.94 14.46 -8.77
CA HIS A 111 7.96 14.94 -9.70
C HIS A 111 8.73 13.76 -10.31
N ALA A 112 9.61 14.01 -11.27
CA ALA A 112 10.35 12.97 -11.98
C ALA A 112 11.23 12.09 -11.07
N GLY A 113 11.62 12.59 -9.92
CA GLY A 113 12.41 11.82 -8.93
C GLY A 113 11.59 10.85 -8.06
N ASN A 114 10.26 10.88 -8.11
CA ASN A 114 9.44 9.99 -7.26
C ASN A 114 8.23 9.36 -7.96
N ALA A 115 7.61 10.03 -8.94
CA ALA A 115 6.32 9.53 -9.46
C ALA A 115 6.08 9.84 -10.94
N LEU A 116 6.57 10.95 -11.48
CA LEU A 116 6.28 11.38 -12.84
C LEU A 116 7.40 10.95 -13.81
N GLN A 117 7.04 10.78 -15.08
CA GLN A 117 8.05 10.56 -16.13
C GLN A 117 8.81 11.85 -16.48
N ASN A 118 8.20 13.01 -16.25
CA ASN A 118 8.74 14.32 -16.56
C ASN A 118 8.12 15.38 -15.65
N ASN A 119 8.85 16.45 -15.32
CA ASN A 119 8.36 17.52 -14.46
C ASN A 119 7.44 18.54 -15.16
N THR A 120 7.48 18.61 -16.50
CA THR A 120 6.72 19.58 -17.25
C THR A 120 5.27 19.14 -17.41
N VAL A 121 4.37 19.75 -16.65
CA VAL A 121 2.96 19.42 -16.63
C VAL A 121 2.20 20.37 -17.55
N LEU A 122 1.63 19.85 -18.63
CA LEU A 122 0.89 20.62 -19.61
C LEU A 122 -0.59 20.76 -19.27
N TYR A 123 -1.19 19.67 -18.74
CA TYR A 123 -2.60 19.65 -18.38
C TYR A 123 -2.89 18.63 -17.29
N LEU A 124 -3.92 18.88 -16.50
CA LEU A 124 -4.44 17.99 -15.46
C LEU A 124 -5.92 17.73 -15.69
N TYR A 125 -6.35 16.49 -15.47
CA TYR A 125 -7.74 16.07 -15.58
C TYR A 125 -8.10 15.08 -14.47
N GLU A 126 -9.22 15.28 -13.77
CA GLU A 126 -9.79 14.33 -12.82
C GLU A 126 -10.84 13.48 -13.53
N ASP A 127 -10.69 12.15 -13.48
CA ASP A 127 -11.65 11.22 -14.05
C ASP A 127 -12.86 11.00 -13.13
N ARG A 128 -13.83 10.20 -13.57
CA ARG A 128 -15.05 9.88 -12.82
C ARG A 128 -14.79 9.07 -11.56
N GLN A 129 -13.65 8.41 -11.46
CA GLN A 129 -13.20 7.65 -10.28
C GLN A 129 -12.28 8.49 -9.38
N HIS A 130 -12.19 9.78 -9.64
CA HIS A 130 -11.40 10.74 -8.88
C HIS A 130 -9.88 10.53 -8.96
N ASN A 131 -9.41 9.83 -9.99
CA ASN A 131 -7.98 9.76 -10.28
C ASN A 131 -7.56 10.98 -11.10
N VAL A 132 -6.30 11.36 -11.01
CA VAL A 132 -5.77 12.52 -11.73
C VAL A 132 -4.87 12.06 -12.87
N TRP A 133 -5.21 12.47 -14.07
CA TRP A 133 -4.41 12.28 -15.26
C TRP A 133 -3.60 13.55 -15.50
N ALA A 134 -2.30 13.38 -15.72
CA ALA A 134 -1.38 14.45 -16.03
C ALA A 134 -0.80 14.24 -17.42
N ALA A 135 -1.12 15.16 -18.35
CA ALA A 135 -0.43 15.24 -19.62
C ALA A 135 0.90 15.98 -19.38
N LEU A 136 1.99 15.33 -19.69
CA LEU A 136 3.34 15.85 -19.54
C LEU A 136 3.92 16.22 -20.90
N ASP A 137 5.03 16.97 -20.91
CA ASP A 137 5.78 17.22 -22.16
C ASP A 137 6.23 15.90 -22.81
N ARG A 138 6.51 14.88 -21.99
CA ARG A 138 6.81 13.52 -22.44
C ARG A 138 5.95 12.52 -21.70
N GLY A 139 4.90 12.03 -22.37
CA GLY A 139 4.03 10.98 -21.88
C GLY A 139 2.87 11.46 -21.02
N ILE A 140 2.20 10.51 -20.41
CA ILE A 140 1.06 10.71 -19.53
C ILE A 140 1.35 9.99 -18.23
N SER A 141 1.12 10.66 -17.11
CA SER A 141 1.13 10.04 -15.79
C SER A 141 -0.29 9.96 -15.22
N TYR A 142 -0.54 8.88 -14.51
CA TYR A 142 -1.82 8.59 -13.87
C TYR A 142 -1.60 8.49 -12.37
N ILE A 143 -2.27 9.36 -11.61
CA ILE A 143 -2.21 9.40 -10.16
C ILE A 143 -3.48 8.72 -9.64
N HIS A 144 -3.32 7.47 -9.22
CA HIS A 144 -4.40 6.69 -8.63
C HIS A 144 -4.73 7.18 -7.23
N TYR A 145 -6.01 7.34 -6.95
CA TYR A 145 -6.47 7.70 -5.61
C TYR A 145 -6.82 6.46 -4.82
N THR A 146 -6.11 6.29 -3.72
CA THR A 146 -6.44 5.28 -2.71
C THR A 146 -6.57 5.98 -1.37
N PRO A 147 -7.80 6.15 -0.83
CA PRO A 147 -7.99 6.80 0.46
C PRO A 147 -7.15 6.16 1.55
N GLY A 148 -6.48 6.98 2.36
CA GLY A 148 -5.64 6.51 3.46
C GLY A 148 -4.30 5.92 3.07
N MET A 149 -3.92 5.90 1.80
CA MET A 149 -2.65 5.37 1.31
C MET A 149 -1.75 6.47 0.75
N ASN A 150 -0.51 6.53 1.25
CA ASN A 150 0.54 7.38 0.71
C ASN A 150 1.70 6.51 0.24
N TYR A 151 2.07 6.65 -1.02
CA TYR A 151 3.08 5.84 -1.69
C TYR A 151 4.41 6.57 -1.72
N TYR A 152 5.48 5.90 -1.30
CA TYR A 152 6.86 6.40 -1.26
C TYR A 152 7.76 5.43 -2.00
N LEU A 153 7.88 5.65 -3.32
CA LEU A 153 8.61 4.80 -4.24
C LEU A 153 9.80 5.56 -4.83
N THR A 154 10.90 4.90 -5.08
CA THR A 154 12.03 5.47 -5.81
C THR A 154 12.39 4.66 -7.03
N THR A 155 12.69 5.37 -8.12
CA THR A 155 13.26 4.80 -9.33
C THR A 155 14.79 4.93 -9.39
N ASP A 156 15.38 6.00 -8.82
CA ASP A 156 16.77 6.38 -9.06
C ASP A 156 17.68 6.46 -7.81
N ARG A 157 17.10 6.60 -6.62
CA ARG A 157 17.87 6.58 -5.36
C ARG A 157 17.23 5.56 -4.45
N GLY A 158 17.58 4.30 -4.66
CA GLY A 158 17.03 3.21 -3.88
C GLY A 158 17.28 3.40 -2.39
N ILE A 159 16.21 3.50 -1.60
CA ILE A 159 16.32 3.22 -0.16
C ILE A 159 16.57 1.73 0.07
N GLY A 160 16.56 0.95 -1.01
CA GLY A 160 16.62 -0.49 -0.97
C GLY A 160 15.29 -1.13 -0.62
N SER A 161 15.30 -2.44 -0.47
CA SER A 161 14.14 -3.21 -0.03
C SER A 161 13.86 -2.93 1.44
N VAL A 162 12.59 -2.68 1.77
CA VAL A 162 12.12 -2.40 3.14
C VAL A 162 11.57 -3.67 3.75
N TYR A 163 12.06 -4.02 4.94
CA TYR A 163 11.70 -5.26 5.64
C TYR A 163 10.86 -5.02 6.89
N SER A 164 11.04 -3.87 7.54
CA SER A 164 10.36 -3.53 8.79
C SER A 164 10.37 -2.03 9.03
N ALA A 165 9.52 -1.54 9.93
CA ALA A 165 9.56 -0.18 10.43
C ALA A 165 9.13 -0.13 11.90
N ALA A 166 9.46 0.97 12.59
CA ALA A 166 9.05 1.24 13.95
C ALA A 166 8.90 2.75 14.19
N LEU A 167 8.10 3.12 15.18
CA LEU A 167 8.10 4.48 15.74
C LEU A 167 9.01 4.50 16.96
N TRP A 168 9.90 5.48 17.03
CA TRP A 168 10.80 5.67 18.16
C TRP A 168 11.06 7.15 18.40
N ASN A 169 10.76 7.65 19.62
CA ASN A 169 11.00 9.04 20.02
C ASN A 169 10.52 10.07 18.97
N ASP A 170 9.26 9.98 18.54
CA ASP A 170 8.66 10.85 17.52
C ASP A 170 9.32 10.77 16.13
N TYR A 171 10.02 9.69 15.85
CA TYR A 171 10.59 9.41 14.54
C TYR A 171 10.04 8.09 13.98
N LEU A 172 9.88 8.05 12.66
CA LEU A 172 9.72 6.85 11.89
C LEU A 172 11.11 6.29 11.56
N LEU A 173 11.37 5.04 11.95
CA LEU A 173 12.52 4.27 11.53
C LEU A 173 12.08 3.24 10.49
N VAL A 174 12.82 3.13 9.39
CA VAL A 174 12.59 2.21 8.28
C VAL A 174 13.80 1.30 8.14
N GLY A 175 13.61 0.01 8.35
CA GLY A 175 14.66 -1.02 8.25
C GLY A 175 14.76 -1.55 6.82
N THR A 176 15.93 -1.41 6.23
CA THR A 176 16.22 -1.76 4.84
C THR A 176 17.38 -2.75 4.74
N ASN A 177 17.67 -3.21 3.51
CA ASN A 177 18.89 -3.98 3.23
C ASN A 177 20.18 -3.14 3.28
N GLN A 178 20.08 -1.81 3.45
CA GLN A 178 21.23 -0.90 3.53
C GLN A 178 21.47 -0.35 4.95
N GLY A 179 20.50 -0.49 5.85
CA GLY A 179 20.54 0.02 7.21
C GLY A 179 19.21 0.55 7.68
N VAL A 180 19.24 1.27 8.79
CA VAL A 180 18.08 1.97 9.35
C VAL A 180 18.02 3.38 8.77
N LEU A 181 16.95 3.70 8.06
CA LEU A 181 16.63 5.08 7.68
C LEU A 181 15.67 5.67 8.71
N TYR A 182 15.74 6.96 8.95
CA TYR A 182 14.84 7.63 9.90
C TYR A 182 14.40 9.00 9.42
N THR A 183 13.20 9.41 9.82
CA THR A 183 12.65 10.76 9.65
C THR A 183 11.72 11.13 10.79
N SER A 184 11.53 12.43 11.04
CA SER A 184 10.56 12.89 12.04
C SER A 184 9.13 12.48 11.68
N LEU A 185 8.37 12.01 12.67
CA LEU A 185 6.96 11.62 12.50
C LEU A 185 6.10 12.78 11.98
N ALA A 186 6.43 14.03 12.34
CA ALA A 186 5.73 15.22 11.83
C ALA A 186 5.81 15.38 10.30
N LYS A 187 6.78 14.75 9.65
CA LYS A 187 6.96 14.77 8.19
C LYS A 187 6.32 13.57 7.50
N VAL A 188 5.92 12.55 8.27
CA VAL A 188 5.34 11.31 7.72
C VAL A 188 3.92 11.58 7.20
N GLY A 189 3.65 11.13 5.98
CA GLY A 189 2.38 11.38 5.29
C GLY A 189 2.37 12.66 4.47
N GLY A 190 3.45 13.46 4.52
CA GLY A 190 3.62 14.68 3.74
C GLY A 190 4.64 14.55 2.60
N PRO A 191 4.82 15.60 1.78
CA PRO A 191 5.69 15.58 0.61
C PRO A 191 7.18 15.42 0.97
N GLU A 192 7.57 15.79 2.19
CA GLU A 192 8.96 15.71 2.66
C GLU A 192 9.33 14.35 3.26
N THR A 193 8.37 13.42 3.41
CA THR A 193 8.63 12.12 4.06
C THR A 193 9.86 11.47 3.46
N PHE A 194 9.90 11.35 2.16
CA PHE A 194 10.94 10.64 1.44
C PHE A 194 12.27 11.41 1.41
N SER A 195 12.23 12.69 1.08
CA SER A 195 13.43 13.53 0.99
C SER A 195 14.11 13.79 2.35
N SER A 196 13.38 13.62 3.44
CA SER A 196 13.88 13.80 4.80
C SER A 196 14.45 12.51 5.42
N LEU A 197 14.33 11.35 4.76
CA LEU A 197 14.93 10.10 5.22
C LEU A 197 16.45 10.20 5.25
N LYS A 198 17.04 9.83 6.37
CA LYS A 198 18.49 9.82 6.61
C LYS A 198 18.91 8.47 7.13
N LEU A 199 20.09 8.01 6.72
CA LEU A 199 20.69 6.80 7.27
C LEU A 199 21.15 7.06 8.71
N LEU A 200 20.78 6.17 9.61
CA LEU A 200 21.29 6.16 10.97
C LEU A 200 22.68 5.51 10.96
N GLU A 201 23.70 6.31 11.27
CA GLU A 201 25.09 5.84 11.27
C GLU A 201 25.28 4.69 12.28
N GLY A 202 26.10 3.72 11.91
CA GLY A 202 26.34 2.51 12.72
C GLY A 202 25.33 1.39 12.51
N THR A 203 24.35 1.57 11.61
CA THR A 203 23.35 0.55 11.28
C THR A 203 23.43 0.05 9.84
N GLN A 204 24.57 0.28 9.17
CA GLN A 204 24.75 -0.17 7.78
C GLN A 204 24.69 -1.70 7.67
N GLY A 205 23.85 -2.19 6.76
CA GLY A 205 23.65 -3.62 6.50
C GLY A 205 22.17 -4.01 6.54
N GLN A 206 21.90 -5.29 6.53
CA GLN A 206 20.55 -5.84 6.46
C GLN A 206 19.83 -5.72 7.80
N VAL A 207 18.70 -5.02 7.82
CA VAL A 207 17.76 -4.97 8.96
C VAL A 207 16.60 -5.92 8.70
N TRP A 208 16.36 -6.88 9.59
CA TRP A 208 15.28 -7.84 9.45
C TRP A 208 13.99 -7.42 10.15
N SER A 209 14.11 -6.91 11.37
CA SER A 209 12.94 -6.52 12.17
C SER A 209 13.30 -5.56 13.28
N PHE A 210 12.31 -4.80 13.73
CA PHE A 210 12.36 -4.03 14.98
C PHE A 210 11.49 -4.68 16.04
N ARG A 211 11.90 -4.59 17.31
CA ARG A 211 11.10 -4.99 18.46
C ARG A 211 11.25 -3.96 19.58
N GLN A 212 10.12 -3.49 20.08
CA GLN A 212 10.09 -2.67 21.31
C GLN A 212 9.79 -3.61 22.49
N LEU A 213 10.75 -3.74 23.38
CA LEU A 213 10.66 -4.57 24.58
C LEU A 213 11.21 -3.77 25.75
N ASP A 214 10.51 -3.72 26.87
CA ASP A 214 10.91 -3.00 28.10
C ASP A 214 11.32 -1.54 27.88
N GLY A 215 10.62 -0.83 27.00
CA GLY A 215 10.95 0.57 26.70
C GLY A 215 12.26 0.77 25.92
N LYS A 216 12.82 -0.31 25.35
CA LYS A 216 13.99 -0.31 24.48
C LYS A 216 13.62 -0.68 23.07
N LEU A 217 14.31 -0.12 22.09
CA LEU A 217 14.18 -0.53 20.69
C LEU A 217 15.33 -1.44 20.29
N PHE A 218 14.99 -2.67 19.91
CA PHE A 218 15.91 -3.63 19.33
C PHE A 218 15.78 -3.67 17.82
N CYS A 219 16.92 -3.60 17.13
CA CYS A 219 17.05 -3.80 15.69
C CYS A 219 17.72 -5.15 15.44
N CYS A 220 16.98 -6.09 14.87
CA CYS A 220 17.50 -7.38 14.44
C CYS A 220 18.25 -7.20 13.12
N HIS A 221 19.55 -7.41 13.13
CA HIS A 221 20.46 -7.01 12.08
C HIS A 221 21.37 -8.16 11.65
N ASN A 222 21.91 -8.13 10.43
CA ASN A 222 22.82 -9.16 9.95
C ASN A 222 24.16 -9.21 10.72
N ASN A 223 24.51 -8.18 11.45
CA ASN A 223 25.71 -8.11 12.28
C ASN A 223 25.45 -8.38 13.77
N GLY A 224 24.21 -8.69 14.18
CA GLY A 224 23.83 -8.95 15.56
C GLY A 224 22.51 -8.37 15.97
N LEU A 225 22.27 -8.29 17.27
CA LEU A 225 21.15 -7.59 17.86
C LEU A 225 21.61 -6.22 18.35
N ILE A 226 21.08 -5.16 17.76
CA ILE A 226 21.44 -3.78 18.07
C ILE A 226 20.37 -3.17 18.97
N GLU A 227 20.76 -2.53 20.06
CA GLU A 227 19.90 -1.66 20.86
C GLU A 227 20.06 -0.22 20.37
N ILE A 228 18.95 0.44 20.04
CA ILE A 228 18.88 1.85 19.70
C ILE A 228 18.35 2.59 20.93
N GLY A 229 19.21 3.36 21.57
CA GLY A 229 18.89 4.11 22.78
C GLY A 229 17.94 5.29 22.51
N ALA A 230 17.33 5.80 23.57
CA ALA A 230 16.52 7.03 23.50
C ALA A 230 17.35 8.26 23.14
N ASP A 231 18.65 8.21 23.44
CA ASP A 231 19.66 9.22 23.09
C ASP A 231 20.29 8.99 21.70
N TRP A 232 19.72 8.08 20.91
CA TRP A 232 20.23 7.64 19.59
C TRP A 232 21.58 6.91 19.64
N SER A 233 22.02 6.46 20.83
CA SER A 233 23.19 5.60 20.95
C SER A 233 22.92 4.24 20.28
N ILE A 234 23.91 3.75 19.54
CA ILE A 234 23.88 2.46 18.84
C ILE A 234 24.86 1.53 19.54
N ARG A 235 24.37 0.41 20.10
CA ARG A 235 25.20 -0.54 20.81
C ARG A 235 24.73 -1.98 20.62
N PRO A 236 25.62 -2.98 20.64
CA PRO A 236 25.23 -4.37 20.70
C PRO A 236 24.40 -4.63 21.97
N ALA A 237 23.21 -5.26 21.81
CA ALA A 237 22.37 -5.61 22.95
C ALA A 237 22.95 -6.80 23.75
N TYR A 238 23.55 -7.75 23.03
CA TYR A 238 24.20 -8.94 23.58
C TYR A 238 25.49 -9.24 22.80
N PRO A 239 26.46 -9.96 23.40
CA PRO A 239 27.73 -10.29 22.74
C PRO A 239 27.54 -11.44 21.72
N LEU A 240 26.75 -11.16 20.67
CA LEU A 240 26.49 -12.09 19.58
C LEU A 240 27.35 -11.74 18.36
N ASN A 241 28.12 -12.71 17.87
CA ASN A 241 28.94 -12.56 16.66
C ASN A 241 28.25 -13.18 15.43
N THR A 242 26.93 -12.97 15.30
CA THR A 242 26.10 -13.57 14.24
C THR A 242 24.86 -12.72 14.02
N GLY A 243 24.33 -12.72 12.82
CA GLY A 243 23.08 -12.02 12.51
C GLY A 243 21.89 -12.58 13.29
N VAL A 244 20.88 -11.74 13.49
CA VAL A 244 19.66 -12.03 14.23
C VAL A 244 18.44 -11.73 13.36
N PHE A 245 17.55 -12.71 13.21
CA PHE A 245 16.29 -12.56 12.48
C PHE A 245 15.19 -11.91 13.32
N ASN A 246 15.06 -12.36 14.57
CA ASN A 246 13.98 -11.94 15.45
C ASN A 246 14.36 -12.07 16.93
N ILE A 247 13.68 -11.32 17.79
CA ILE A 247 13.68 -11.48 19.25
C ILE A 247 12.23 -11.48 19.73
N VAL A 248 11.88 -12.40 20.61
CA VAL A 248 10.55 -12.49 21.23
C VAL A 248 10.68 -12.59 22.73
N GLU A 249 9.65 -12.15 23.44
CA GLU A 249 9.59 -12.13 24.89
C GLU A 249 8.37 -12.88 25.39
N GLY A 250 8.49 -13.51 26.54
CA GLY A 250 7.39 -14.19 27.21
C GLY A 250 7.77 -14.73 28.57
N ASN A 251 6.78 -15.35 29.22
CA ASN A 251 6.94 -15.92 30.55
C ASN A 251 6.98 -17.45 30.50
N ILE A 252 7.89 -18.05 31.24
CA ILE A 252 7.92 -19.49 31.52
C ILE A 252 7.78 -19.69 33.02
N GLY A 253 6.58 -20.09 33.42
CA GLY A 253 6.21 -20.06 34.82
C GLY A 253 6.28 -18.62 35.37
N ARG A 254 7.16 -18.39 36.34
CA ARG A 254 7.39 -17.05 36.93
C ARG A 254 8.54 -16.28 36.29
N ARG A 255 9.33 -16.92 35.43
CA ARG A 255 10.50 -16.31 34.81
C ARG A 255 10.14 -15.57 33.56
N GLN A 256 10.64 -14.36 33.39
CA GLN A 256 10.57 -13.61 32.18
C GLN A 256 11.79 -13.87 31.31
N ILE A 257 11.59 -14.30 30.08
CA ILE A 257 12.68 -14.66 29.16
C ILE A 257 12.57 -13.88 27.85
N GLN A 258 13.71 -13.75 27.19
CA GLN A 258 13.79 -13.36 25.78
C GLN A 258 14.39 -14.52 24.98
N VAL A 259 13.82 -14.78 23.82
CA VAL A 259 14.31 -15.77 22.86
C VAL A 259 14.82 -15.03 21.64
N ILE A 260 16.12 -15.15 21.35
CA ILE A 260 16.81 -14.51 20.23
C ILE A 260 17.04 -15.56 19.16
N VAL A 261 16.47 -15.33 17.98
CA VAL A 261 16.63 -16.20 16.81
C VAL A 261 17.77 -15.68 15.97
N ALA A 262 18.92 -16.29 16.09
CA ALA A 262 20.13 -15.92 15.35
C ALA A 262 20.42 -16.89 14.20
N TYR A 263 21.32 -16.53 13.28
CA TYR A 263 21.62 -17.32 12.09
C TYR A 263 22.18 -18.71 12.41
N ASN A 264 22.95 -18.81 13.47
CA ASN A 264 23.70 -20.03 13.82
C ASN A 264 23.19 -20.76 15.08
N ALA A 265 22.34 -20.13 15.87
CA ALA A 265 21.80 -20.69 17.09
C ALA A 265 20.56 -19.94 17.59
N LEU A 266 19.80 -20.57 18.43
CA LEU A 266 18.81 -19.94 19.27
C LEU A 266 19.45 -19.59 20.62
N TYR A 267 19.19 -18.39 21.13
CA TYR A 267 19.64 -17.96 22.43
C TYR A 267 18.46 -17.66 23.33
N VAL A 268 18.55 -18.05 24.59
CA VAL A 268 17.56 -17.68 25.62
C VAL A 268 18.25 -16.82 26.66
N VAL A 269 17.62 -15.69 26.94
CA VAL A 269 18.07 -14.77 28.00
C VAL A 269 17.07 -14.84 29.15
N ASP A 270 17.54 -15.15 30.33
CA ASP A 270 16.81 -14.96 31.56
C ASP A 270 16.92 -13.49 31.98
N LYS A 271 15.81 -12.77 32.02
CA LYS A 271 15.81 -11.32 32.29
C LYS A 271 16.15 -10.96 33.75
N GLU A 272 15.93 -11.88 34.69
CA GLU A 272 16.25 -11.63 36.10
C GLU A 272 17.76 -11.76 36.38
N THR A 273 18.38 -12.77 35.77
CA THR A 273 19.82 -13.04 35.97
C THR A 273 20.72 -12.41 34.92
N GLY A 274 20.16 -12.05 33.76
CA GLY A 274 20.89 -11.58 32.58
C GLY A 274 21.70 -12.69 31.88
N GLN A 275 21.49 -13.95 32.26
CA GLN A 275 22.21 -15.09 31.70
C GLN A 275 21.76 -15.35 30.26
N LEU A 276 22.73 -15.44 29.35
CA LEU A 276 22.55 -15.77 27.93
C LEU A 276 22.96 -17.22 27.68
N ASN A 277 22.00 -18.07 27.30
CA ASN A 277 22.21 -19.48 27.05
C ASN A 277 21.99 -19.81 25.56
N ALA A 278 22.94 -20.51 24.94
CA ALA A 278 22.81 -20.95 23.54
C ALA A 278 22.13 -22.34 23.50
N MET A 279 21.00 -22.41 22.79
CA MET A 279 20.21 -23.63 22.59
C MET A 279 20.64 -24.31 21.29
N ARG A 280 21.34 -25.45 21.37
CA ARG A 280 21.86 -26.19 20.21
C ARG A 280 21.22 -27.56 20.00
N GLN A 281 20.15 -27.85 20.73
CA GLN A 281 19.52 -29.19 20.77
C GLN A 281 18.62 -29.43 19.54
N ILE A 282 18.17 -28.39 18.87
CA ILE A 282 17.29 -28.50 17.68
C ILE A 282 18.17 -28.71 16.44
N PRO A 283 17.99 -29.82 15.71
CA PRO A 283 18.81 -30.17 14.54
C PRO A 283 18.27 -29.47 13.25
N ALA A 284 17.98 -28.19 13.33
CA ALA A 284 17.43 -27.40 12.20
C ALA A 284 17.82 -25.92 12.33
N SER A 285 17.90 -25.24 11.18
CA SER A 285 18.03 -23.78 11.14
C SER A 285 16.68 -23.15 11.45
N ILE A 286 16.65 -22.22 12.39
CA ILE A 286 15.45 -21.53 12.88
C ILE A 286 15.46 -20.10 12.34
N ASN A 287 14.34 -19.63 11.81
CA ASN A 287 14.19 -18.26 11.33
C ASN A 287 13.15 -17.43 12.11
N ASN A 288 12.29 -18.08 12.88
CA ASN A 288 11.29 -17.38 13.68
C ASN A 288 10.95 -18.16 14.95
N ALA A 289 10.44 -17.44 15.97
CA ALA A 289 9.98 -18.03 17.23
C ALA A 289 8.75 -17.28 17.75
N ALA A 290 7.92 -17.97 18.52
CA ALA A 290 6.86 -17.38 19.32
C ALA A 290 6.69 -18.15 20.63
N ILE A 291 6.15 -17.46 21.65
CA ILE A 291 5.86 -18.07 22.96
C ILE A 291 4.35 -18.06 23.15
N ASP A 292 3.77 -19.24 23.40
CA ASP A 292 2.35 -19.38 23.66
C ASP A 292 2.00 -19.04 25.12
N HIS A 293 0.69 -19.04 25.44
CA HIS A 293 0.20 -18.73 26.78
C HIS A 293 0.58 -19.76 27.85
N MET A 294 0.92 -20.96 27.42
CA MET A 294 1.40 -22.04 28.30
C MET A 294 2.91 -21.95 28.57
N GLY A 295 3.62 -21.03 27.93
CA GLY A 295 5.05 -20.86 27.99
C GLY A 295 5.82 -21.89 27.15
N ASN A 296 5.20 -22.53 26.15
CA ASN A 296 5.93 -23.28 25.15
C ASN A 296 6.55 -22.32 24.15
N ILE A 297 7.76 -22.63 23.72
CA ILE A 297 8.46 -21.94 22.67
C ILE A 297 8.22 -22.68 21.35
N TRP A 298 7.53 -22.02 20.42
CA TRP A 298 7.35 -22.53 19.07
C TRP A 298 8.44 -21.97 18.17
N LEU A 299 9.09 -22.84 17.40
CA LEU A 299 10.20 -22.51 16.53
C LEU A 299 9.85 -22.86 15.09
N GLU A 300 9.95 -21.89 14.20
CA GLU A 300 9.80 -22.05 12.75
C GLU A 300 11.15 -22.44 12.15
N THR A 301 11.17 -23.53 11.40
CA THR A 301 12.38 -23.91 10.66
C THR A 301 12.41 -23.25 9.27
N VAL A 302 13.58 -23.07 8.71
CA VAL A 302 13.76 -22.43 7.40
C VAL A 302 13.08 -23.23 6.27
N THR A 303 13.12 -24.56 6.32
CA THR A 303 12.75 -25.43 5.19
C THR A 303 11.70 -26.48 5.48
N ARG A 304 11.27 -26.62 6.73
CA ARG A 304 10.40 -27.72 7.17
C ARG A 304 9.22 -27.21 8.03
N GLY A 305 8.71 -28.06 8.91
CA GLY A 305 7.68 -27.75 9.88
C GLY A 305 8.17 -26.91 11.05
N VAL A 306 7.57 -27.11 12.19
CA VAL A 306 7.81 -26.35 13.42
C VAL A 306 8.14 -27.26 14.59
N TYR A 307 8.87 -26.73 15.59
CA TYR A 307 9.11 -27.39 16.86
C TYR A 307 8.34 -26.70 17.98
N LYS A 308 7.70 -27.48 18.84
CA LYS A 308 7.20 -27.05 20.15
C LYS A 308 8.19 -27.46 21.22
N CYS A 309 8.71 -26.51 21.96
CA CYS A 309 9.77 -26.72 22.92
C CYS A 309 9.35 -26.26 24.31
N ARG A 310 9.86 -26.94 25.34
CA ARG A 310 9.75 -26.53 26.74
C ARG A 310 11.13 -26.43 27.38
N LEU A 311 11.41 -25.31 28.04
CA LEU A 311 12.68 -25.13 28.75
C LEU A 311 12.72 -25.89 30.08
N THR A 312 13.94 -26.15 30.55
CA THR A 312 14.22 -26.47 31.93
C THR A 312 13.86 -25.32 32.86
N ASP A 313 13.78 -25.55 34.15
CA ASP A 313 13.48 -24.54 35.14
C ASP A 313 14.59 -23.48 35.24
N GLU A 314 15.82 -23.85 34.88
CA GLU A 314 17.01 -22.99 34.81
C GLU A 314 17.09 -22.18 33.49
N ALA A 315 16.23 -22.46 32.51
CA ALA A 315 16.21 -21.87 31.19
C ALA A 315 17.55 -22.01 30.40
N ASP A 316 18.32 -23.06 30.69
CA ASP A 316 19.63 -23.33 30.09
C ASP A 316 19.59 -24.39 28.97
N ALA A 317 18.50 -25.15 28.89
CA ALA A 317 18.30 -26.21 27.91
C ALA A 317 16.81 -26.42 27.60
N PHE A 318 16.51 -27.13 26.53
CA PHE A 318 15.18 -27.68 26.32
C PHE A 318 15.01 -28.98 27.11
N ARG A 319 14.00 -29.02 27.99
CA ARG A 319 13.58 -30.23 28.72
C ARG A 319 13.05 -31.28 27.77
N TYR A 320 12.25 -30.83 26.77
CA TYR A 320 11.77 -31.64 25.66
C TYR A 320 11.40 -30.74 24.49
N TYR A 321 11.35 -31.34 23.29
CA TYR A 321 10.85 -30.72 22.09
C TYR A 321 10.13 -31.73 21.20
N THR A 322 9.08 -31.32 20.53
CA THR A 322 8.26 -32.12 19.61
C THR A 322 8.24 -31.45 18.26
N TYR A 323 8.43 -32.23 17.20
CA TYR A 323 8.37 -31.74 15.82
C TYR A 323 6.99 -31.98 15.23
N TYR A 324 6.46 -30.98 14.49
CA TYR A 324 5.22 -31.04 13.71
C TYR A 324 5.52 -30.63 12.26
N GLY A 325 5.24 -31.52 11.33
CA GLY A 325 5.45 -31.29 9.90
C GLY A 325 5.13 -32.56 9.11
N GLN A 326 5.29 -32.50 7.79
CA GLN A 326 4.94 -33.57 6.86
C GLN A 326 5.57 -34.93 7.22
N GLU A 327 6.74 -34.95 7.85
CA GLU A 327 7.45 -36.18 8.25
C GLU A 327 6.75 -36.92 9.41
N THR A 328 6.00 -36.17 10.25
CA THR A 328 5.26 -36.75 11.39
C THR A 328 3.76 -36.90 11.13
N ASP A 329 3.23 -36.05 10.28
CA ASP A 329 1.84 -36.13 9.84
C ASP A 329 1.81 -35.78 8.33
N GLY A 330 1.60 -36.78 7.49
CA GLY A 330 1.59 -36.63 6.04
C GLY A 330 0.49 -35.70 5.49
N ALA A 331 -0.48 -35.30 6.31
CA ALA A 331 -1.49 -34.30 5.96
C ALA A 331 -0.98 -32.85 6.13
N LEU A 332 0.13 -32.65 6.85
CA LEU A 332 0.71 -31.33 7.02
C LEU A 332 1.61 -30.94 5.82
N PRO A 333 1.69 -29.65 5.48
CA PRO A 333 2.58 -29.17 4.42
C PRO A 333 4.06 -29.32 4.79
N ALA A 334 4.91 -29.35 3.77
CA ALA A 334 6.34 -29.48 3.96
C ALA A 334 6.95 -28.32 4.75
N ARG A 335 6.43 -27.12 4.58
CA ARG A 335 6.88 -25.90 5.28
C ARG A 335 5.71 -25.28 6.04
N LEU A 336 5.95 -24.94 7.30
CA LEU A 336 5.02 -24.23 8.15
C LEU A 336 5.64 -22.93 8.64
N ARG A 337 4.94 -21.83 8.48
CA ARG A 337 5.27 -20.52 9.10
C ARG A 337 4.42 -20.35 10.35
N LEU A 338 4.92 -19.67 11.35
CA LEU A 338 4.19 -19.43 12.61
C LEU A 338 3.94 -17.95 12.87
N PHE A 339 2.77 -17.65 13.44
CA PHE A 339 2.35 -16.31 13.81
C PHE A 339 1.61 -16.34 15.15
N LYS A 340 1.65 -15.23 15.89
CA LYS A 340 0.84 -15.05 17.10
C LYS A 340 -0.36 -14.19 16.75
N LEU A 341 -1.58 -14.67 17.03
CA LEU A 341 -2.83 -13.98 16.75
C LEU A 341 -3.80 -14.21 17.92
N GLY A 342 -4.30 -13.13 18.54
CA GLY A 342 -5.25 -13.21 19.65
C GLY A 342 -4.78 -14.09 20.81
N GLY A 343 -3.48 -14.07 21.14
CA GLY A 343 -2.87 -14.92 22.18
C GLY A 343 -2.59 -16.37 21.78
N ARG A 344 -3.05 -16.82 20.61
CA ARG A 344 -2.82 -18.17 20.06
C ARG A 344 -1.65 -18.17 19.06
N ILE A 345 -1.12 -19.36 18.80
CA ILE A 345 -0.18 -19.58 17.72
C ILE A 345 -0.98 -20.13 16.53
N VAL A 346 -0.84 -19.48 15.39
CA VAL A 346 -1.42 -19.86 14.10
C VAL A 346 -0.27 -20.26 13.17
N PHE A 347 -0.48 -21.29 12.39
CA PHE A 347 0.50 -21.80 11.43
C PHE A 347 -0.05 -21.67 10.03
N LEU A 348 0.81 -21.38 9.08
CA LEU A 348 0.47 -21.24 7.67
C LEU A 348 1.34 -22.18 6.83
N GLY A 349 0.73 -22.97 5.98
CA GLY A 349 1.41 -23.76 4.96
C GLY A 349 0.49 -24.10 3.81
N ASP A 350 0.99 -24.01 2.59
CA ASP A 350 0.24 -24.27 1.34
C ASP A 350 -1.12 -23.55 1.27
N ASP A 351 -1.12 -22.26 1.67
CA ASP A 351 -2.32 -21.40 1.75
C ASP A 351 -3.40 -21.85 2.76
N ILE A 352 -3.09 -22.79 3.63
CA ILE A 352 -3.97 -23.25 4.70
C ILE A 352 -3.45 -22.78 6.05
N LEU A 353 -4.36 -22.23 6.85
CA LEU A 353 -4.10 -21.81 8.23
C LEU A 353 -4.46 -22.94 9.19
N TYR A 354 -3.57 -23.20 10.13
CA TYR A 354 -3.71 -24.25 11.14
C TYR A 354 -3.65 -23.64 12.53
N THR A 355 -4.32 -24.28 13.48
CA THR A 355 -4.23 -24.01 14.91
C THR A 355 -3.76 -25.26 15.64
N TYR A 356 -3.18 -25.06 16.84
CA TYR A 356 -2.77 -26.18 17.68
C TYR A 356 -3.90 -26.62 18.60
N ASN A 357 -4.24 -27.92 18.51
CA ASN A 357 -5.18 -28.57 19.43
C ASN A 357 -4.40 -29.20 20.61
N GLU A 358 -4.56 -28.60 21.80
CA GLU A 358 -3.86 -29.02 22.99
C GLU A 358 -4.30 -30.40 23.49
N GLN A 359 -5.56 -30.80 23.27
CA GLN A 359 -6.10 -32.08 23.74
C GLN A 359 -5.57 -33.26 22.93
N GLU A 360 -5.40 -33.06 21.64
CA GLU A 360 -4.97 -34.09 20.70
C GLU A 360 -3.47 -33.98 20.37
N ASP A 361 -2.77 -32.97 20.91
CA ASP A 361 -1.35 -32.65 20.67
C ASP A 361 -1.01 -32.62 19.16
N LYS A 362 -1.87 -32.01 18.36
CA LYS A 362 -1.69 -31.93 16.90
C LYS A 362 -2.09 -30.57 16.29
N LEU A 363 -1.58 -30.31 15.09
CA LEU A 363 -2.03 -29.20 14.26
C LEU A 363 -3.27 -29.61 13.47
N GLN A 364 -4.26 -28.73 13.40
CA GLN A 364 -5.48 -28.93 12.63
C GLN A 364 -5.86 -27.66 11.88
N PRO A 365 -6.53 -27.75 10.71
CA PRO A 365 -6.99 -26.58 9.97
C PRO A 365 -7.87 -25.67 10.84
N ASP A 366 -7.63 -24.36 10.77
CA ASP A 366 -8.49 -23.34 11.38
C ASP A 366 -9.59 -22.95 10.39
N ASN A 367 -10.77 -23.55 10.53
CA ASN A 367 -11.87 -23.35 9.60
C ASN A 367 -12.34 -21.90 9.55
N LEU A 368 -12.28 -21.17 10.66
CA LEU A 368 -12.72 -19.79 10.75
C LEU A 368 -11.84 -18.87 9.90
N LEU A 369 -10.51 -18.98 10.07
CA LEU A 369 -9.57 -18.20 9.30
C LEU A 369 -9.54 -18.64 7.83
N ASN A 370 -9.59 -19.94 7.56
CA ASN A 370 -9.59 -20.44 6.18
C ASN A 370 -10.82 -19.96 5.39
N THR A 371 -12.00 -19.94 6.01
CA THR A 371 -13.21 -19.37 5.38
C THR A 371 -13.06 -17.85 5.14
N CYS A 372 -12.48 -17.12 6.08
CA CYS A 372 -12.26 -15.68 5.95
C CYS A 372 -11.38 -15.32 4.73
N PHE A 373 -10.39 -16.15 4.43
CA PHE A 373 -9.42 -15.92 3.36
C PHE A 373 -9.63 -16.81 2.13
N GLU A 374 -10.78 -17.47 2.02
CA GLU A 374 -11.11 -18.25 0.84
C GLU A 374 -11.04 -17.39 -0.43
N GLY A 375 -10.32 -17.86 -1.43
CA GLY A 375 -10.15 -17.17 -2.71
C GLY A 375 -9.12 -16.00 -2.70
N THR A 376 -8.55 -15.60 -1.57
CA THR A 376 -7.51 -14.56 -1.55
C THR A 376 -6.16 -15.06 -2.09
N GLY A 377 -5.86 -16.35 -1.94
CA GLY A 377 -4.69 -17.07 -2.42
C GLY A 377 -3.33 -16.55 -1.96
N ASN A 378 -2.30 -17.37 -2.12
CA ASN A 378 -0.89 -16.98 -1.89
C ASN A 378 -0.63 -16.29 -0.55
N LEU A 379 -1.21 -16.82 0.53
CA LEU A 379 -1.04 -16.30 1.89
C LEU A 379 0.46 -16.36 2.29
N ARG A 380 0.94 -15.32 2.96
CA ARG A 380 2.36 -15.20 3.33
C ARG A 380 2.59 -14.94 4.81
N ARG A 381 1.86 -14.01 5.40
CA ARG A 381 2.14 -13.59 6.78
C ARG A 381 0.89 -13.03 7.46
N ILE A 382 0.78 -13.31 8.77
CA ILE A 382 -0.14 -12.59 9.67
C ILE A 382 0.69 -11.63 10.52
N VAL A 383 0.27 -10.36 10.57
CA VAL A 383 0.91 -9.33 11.38
C VAL A 383 -0.13 -8.73 12.33
N PRO A 384 -0.10 -9.03 13.62
CA PRO A 384 -1.04 -8.46 14.59
C PRO A 384 -0.89 -6.95 14.70
N VAL A 385 -2.02 -6.22 14.73
CA VAL A 385 -2.11 -4.81 15.09
C VAL A 385 -2.36 -4.67 16.59
N ASN A 386 -3.35 -5.42 17.07
CA ASN A 386 -3.71 -5.55 18.47
C ASN A 386 -4.34 -6.95 18.72
N ASN A 387 -5.05 -7.14 19.84
CA ASN A 387 -5.62 -8.44 20.17
C ASN A 387 -6.72 -8.92 19.21
N GLU A 388 -7.41 -8.01 18.53
CA GLU A 388 -8.58 -8.31 17.70
C GLU A 388 -8.35 -8.02 16.20
N THR A 389 -7.35 -7.21 15.88
CA THR A 389 -7.09 -6.77 14.50
C THR A 389 -5.72 -7.21 14.05
N ALA A 390 -5.62 -7.68 12.82
CA ALA A 390 -4.35 -8.06 12.19
C ALA A 390 -4.37 -7.78 10.68
N TRP A 391 -3.19 -7.82 10.09
CA TRP A 391 -2.98 -7.85 8.65
C TRP A 391 -2.71 -9.28 8.19
N MET A 392 -3.38 -9.70 7.13
CA MET A 392 -2.97 -10.83 6.30
C MET A 392 -2.23 -10.29 5.08
N VAL A 393 -1.00 -10.72 4.89
CA VAL A 393 -0.16 -10.37 3.74
C VAL A 393 -0.15 -11.55 2.78
N THR A 394 -0.41 -11.26 1.50
CA THR A 394 -0.27 -12.21 0.38
C THR A 394 0.90 -11.79 -0.50
N THR A 395 1.12 -12.45 -1.61
CA THR A 395 2.17 -12.05 -2.57
C THR A 395 1.89 -10.73 -3.28
N SER A 396 0.62 -10.31 -3.37
CA SER A 396 0.21 -9.14 -4.17
C SER A 396 -0.80 -8.23 -3.48
N SER A 397 -1.21 -8.55 -2.26
CA SER A 397 -2.23 -7.79 -1.54
C SER A 397 -2.01 -7.87 -0.04
N VAL A 398 -2.54 -6.90 0.67
CA VAL A 398 -2.62 -6.91 2.12
C VAL A 398 -4.07 -6.70 2.54
N TYR A 399 -4.54 -7.49 3.50
CA TYR A 399 -5.92 -7.47 4.00
C TYR A 399 -5.90 -7.17 5.49
N ARG A 400 -6.61 -6.14 5.92
CA ARG A 400 -6.85 -5.89 7.33
C ARG A 400 -8.09 -6.66 7.75
N PHE A 401 -7.99 -7.45 8.81
CA PHE A 401 -9.11 -8.26 9.28
C PHE A 401 -9.26 -8.18 10.80
N ILE A 402 -10.48 -8.44 11.26
CA ILE A 402 -10.83 -8.58 12.66
C ILE A 402 -10.96 -10.07 12.98
N TYR A 403 -10.43 -10.46 14.14
CA TYR A 403 -10.50 -11.81 14.66
C TYR A 403 -10.69 -11.76 16.19
N ASP A 404 -11.81 -12.25 16.68
CA ASP A 404 -12.14 -12.30 18.11
C ASP A 404 -12.19 -13.72 18.70
N GLY A 405 -11.81 -14.73 17.91
CA GLY A 405 -11.86 -16.14 18.23
C GLY A 405 -13.17 -16.86 17.89
N TYR A 406 -14.23 -16.11 17.57
CA TYR A 406 -15.53 -16.62 17.12
C TYR A 406 -15.87 -16.19 15.69
N MET A 407 -15.30 -15.08 15.25
CA MET A 407 -15.52 -14.50 13.94
C MET A 407 -14.18 -14.03 13.35
N ALA A 408 -14.03 -14.22 12.04
CA ALA A 408 -12.97 -13.59 11.25
C ALA A 408 -13.62 -12.85 10.08
N ARG A 409 -13.24 -11.58 9.85
CA ARG A 409 -13.81 -10.76 8.77
C ARG A 409 -12.80 -9.76 8.25
N ILE A 410 -12.62 -9.72 6.92
CA ILE A 410 -11.84 -8.68 6.25
C ILE A 410 -12.60 -7.35 6.35
N VAL A 411 -11.90 -6.31 6.78
CA VAL A 411 -12.45 -4.95 6.95
C VAL A 411 -11.81 -3.94 6.01
N ASP A 412 -10.63 -4.25 5.45
CA ASP A 412 -9.93 -3.40 4.51
C ASP A 412 -8.99 -4.26 3.65
N ALA A 413 -8.75 -3.83 2.42
CA ALA A 413 -7.89 -4.53 1.47
C ALA A 413 -7.10 -3.52 0.64
N CYS A 414 -5.80 -3.76 0.49
CA CYS A 414 -4.95 -3.01 -0.42
C CYS A 414 -4.30 -3.99 -1.39
N LYS A 415 -4.60 -3.82 -2.67
CA LYS A 415 -3.91 -4.51 -3.75
C LYS A 415 -2.62 -3.76 -4.06
N ILE A 416 -1.51 -4.48 -4.04
CA ILE A 416 -0.22 -3.98 -4.50
C ILE A 416 -0.21 -4.20 -6.02
N GLU A 417 -0.54 -3.15 -6.76
CA GLU A 417 -0.73 -3.25 -8.20
C GLU A 417 0.59 -3.51 -8.93
N ALA A 418 0.49 -4.26 -10.02
CA ALA A 418 1.60 -4.50 -10.91
C ALA A 418 2.09 -3.18 -11.54
N GLY A 419 3.36 -3.06 -11.71
CA GLY A 419 4.10 -1.90 -12.18
C GLY A 419 5.50 -2.01 -11.60
N ASN A 420 6.01 -0.94 -11.03
CA ASN A 420 7.29 -0.95 -10.31
C ASN A 420 7.14 -1.23 -8.80
N MET A 421 5.97 -1.73 -8.36
CA MET A 421 5.71 -2.05 -6.96
C MET A 421 5.61 -3.55 -6.76
N SER A 422 6.39 -4.08 -5.84
CA SER A 422 6.28 -5.45 -5.36
C SER A 422 6.57 -5.53 -3.87
N LEU A 423 5.93 -6.48 -3.20
CA LEU A 423 6.33 -6.87 -1.86
C LEU A 423 7.68 -7.58 -1.94
N VAL A 424 8.45 -7.55 -0.86
CA VAL A 424 9.74 -8.24 -0.81
C VAL A 424 9.50 -9.74 -0.80
N ASN A 425 9.85 -10.42 -1.88
CA ASN A 425 9.61 -11.87 -2.03
C ASN A 425 10.21 -12.67 -0.86
N GLU A 426 9.46 -13.62 -0.30
CA GLU A 426 9.75 -14.42 0.90
C GLU A 426 9.82 -13.62 2.23
N TYR A 427 9.81 -12.29 2.17
CA TYR A 427 9.86 -11.39 3.34
C TYR A 427 8.73 -10.36 3.33
N GLU A 428 7.63 -10.69 2.65
CA GLU A 428 6.44 -9.83 2.58
C GLU A 428 6.03 -9.41 4.00
N ASN A 429 5.84 -8.12 4.22
CA ASN A 429 5.57 -7.61 5.56
C ASN A 429 4.77 -6.31 5.58
N VAL A 430 4.05 -6.12 6.68
CA VAL A 430 3.47 -4.86 7.12
C VAL A 430 4.05 -4.53 8.48
N ALA A 431 4.66 -3.38 8.64
CA ALA A 431 5.11 -2.89 9.94
C ALA A 431 3.98 -2.08 10.57
N VAL A 432 3.45 -2.55 11.69
CA VAL A 432 2.44 -1.84 12.48
C VAL A 432 3.13 -0.75 13.30
N LEU A 433 2.79 0.50 13.04
CA LEU A 433 3.38 1.65 13.72
C LEU A 433 2.58 2.03 14.96
N ASN A 434 1.26 2.02 14.84
CA ASN A 434 0.29 2.15 15.93
C ASN A 434 -1.08 1.61 15.47
N ASP A 435 -2.13 1.75 16.27
CA ASP A 435 -3.48 1.20 15.98
C ASP A 435 -4.09 1.69 14.66
N SER A 436 -3.67 2.84 14.17
CA SER A 436 -4.20 3.45 12.95
C SER A 436 -3.20 3.55 11.80
N LEU A 437 -1.91 3.48 12.09
CA LEU A 437 -0.86 3.73 11.12
C LEU A 437 -0.02 2.46 10.91
N SER A 438 0.08 2.02 9.67
CA SER A 438 0.90 0.88 9.26
C SER A 438 1.75 1.24 8.05
N LEU A 439 2.91 0.61 7.92
CA LEU A 439 3.80 0.75 6.78
C LEU A 439 3.86 -0.58 6.03
N ILE A 440 3.43 -0.59 4.78
CA ILE A 440 3.54 -1.76 3.90
C ILE A 440 4.94 -1.75 3.29
N CYS A 441 5.68 -2.82 3.50
CA CYS A 441 7.08 -2.95 3.07
C CYS A 441 7.15 -3.38 1.61
N LEU A 442 7.88 -2.62 0.78
CA LEU A 442 8.05 -2.90 -0.64
C LEU A 442 9.52 -3.13 -0.99
N ASP A 443 9.75 -3.73 -2.14
CA ASP A 443 11.11 -3.99 -2.67
C ASP A 443 11.85 -2.70 -3.06
N ALA A 444 11.12 -1.65 -3.46
CA ALA A 444 11.69 -0.36 -3.84
C ALA A 444 10.97 0.81 -3.15
N GLY A 445 10.75 0.72 -1.84
CA GLY A 445 10.07 1.77 -1.09
C GLY A 445 9.07 1.24 -0.08
N PHE A 446 8.03 2.02 0.20
CA PHE A 446 6.98 1.64 1.15
C PHE A 446 5.68 2.42 0.91
N ILE A 447 4.59 1.93 1.50
CA ILE A 447 3.30 2.62 1.55
C ILE A 447 2.97 2.89 3.01
N ILE A 448 2.57 4.12 3.34
CA ILE A 448 1.95 4.43 4.62
C ILE A 448 0.45 4.30 4.49
N HIS A 449 -0.13 3.41 5.28
CA HIS A 449 -1.58 3.20 5.40
C HIS A 449 -2.09 3.85 6.69
N ASN A 450 -3.16 4.66 6.56
CA ASN A 450 -3.86 5.28 7.69
C ASN A 450 -5.31 4.83 7.70
N SER A 451 -5.68 3.94 8.63
CA SER A 451 -7.01 3.35 8.72
C SER A 451 -8.14 4.34 9.08
N HIS A 452 -7.82 5.49 9.67
CA HIS A 452 -8.83 6.53 9.94
C HIS A 452 -9.24 7.30 8.68
N ARG A 453 -8.38 7.29 7.64
CA ARG A 453 -8.64 7.93 6.35
C ARG A 453 -9.07 6.92 5.28
N ALA A 454 -8.91 5.63 5.53
CA ALA A 454 -9.39 4.57 4.67
C ALA A 454 -10.93 4.51 4.81
N GLY A 455 -11.63 5.05 3.83
CA GLY A 455 -13.08 4.85 3.69
C GLY A 455 -13.36 3.50 3.02
N PRO A 456 -14.59 2.96 3.15
CA PRO A 456 -14.97 1.80 2.37
C PRO A 456 -14.81 2.15 0.88
N GLN A 457 -13.88 1.50 0.20
CA GLN A 457 -13.80 1.55 -1.24
C GLN A 457 -14.89 0.65 -1.82
N GLU A 458 -16.09 1.15 -1.94
CA GLU A 458 -16.96 0.66 -3.00
C GLU A 458 -16.37 1.18 -4.32
N LYS A 459 -15.55 0.37 -4.97
CA LYS A 459 -15.20 0.58 -6.38
C LYS A 459 -16.50 0.42 -7.17
N GLN A 460 -17.26 1.49 -7.32
CA GLN A 460 -18.34 1.53 -8.30
C GLN A 460 -17.66 1.53 -9.67
N PHE A 461 -17.49 0.35 -10.24
CA PHE A 461 -17.12 0.27 -11.64
C PHE A 461 -18.30 0.81 -12.46
N ALA A 462 -18.00 1.68 -13.42
CA ALA A 462 -18.97 2.03 -14.42
C ALA A 462 -19.41 0.74 -15.13
N ALA A 463 -20.69 0.63 -15.45
CA ALA A 463 -21.16 -0.51 -16.26
C ALA A 463 -20.34 -0.58 -17.55
N PRO A 464 -19.97 -1.78 -18.01
CA PRO A 464 -19.33 -1.94 -19.31
C PRO A 464 -20.15 -1.24 -20.39
N SER A 465 -19.51 -0.42 -21.20
CA SER A 465 -20.16 0.22 -22.34
C SER A 465 -19.69 -0.41 -23.65
N PRO A 466 -20.59 -0.69 -24.61
CA PRO A 466 -20.16 -1.15 -25.91
C PRO A 466 -19.36 -0.04 -26.61
N GLU A 467 -18.16 -0.38 -27.06
CA GLU A 467 -17.28 0.52 -27.78
C GLU A 467 -17.50 0.40 -29.29
N TYR A 468 -17.67 -0.83 -29.74
CA TYR A 468 -18.03 -1.13 -31.13
C TYR A 468 -18.77 -2.47 -31.23
N VAL A 469 -19.60 -2.57 -32.25
CA VAL A 469 -20.14 -3.83 -32.74
C VAL A 469 -19.76 -3.99 -34.18
N HIS A 470 -19.27 -5.14 -34.60
CA HIS A 470 -19.13 -5.45 -35.99
C HIS A 470 -19.76 -6.80 -36.34
N ALA A 471 -20.38 -6.88 -37.49
CA ALA A 471 -20.90 -8.08 -38.10
C ALA A 471 -19.97 -8.55 -39.22
N SER A 472 -19.72 -9.81 -39.33
CA SER A 472 -18.89 -10.45 -40.36
C SER A 472 -19.45 -11.76 -40.86
N GLY A 473 -19.13 -12.12 -42.10
CA GLY A 473 -19.56 -13.34 -42.73
C GLY A 473 -19.10 -13.41 -44.20
N GLU A 474 -19.79 -14.19 -45.01
CA GLU A 474 -19.46 -14.37 -46.43
C GLU A 474 -19.54 -13.08 -47.25
N GLU A 475 -20.39 -12.13 -46.82
CA GLU A 475 -20.58 -10.82 -47.44
C GLU A 475 -19.60 -9.73 -46.96
N GLY A 476 -18.58 -10.11 -46.17
CA GLY A 476 -17.57 -9.21 -45.67
C GLY A 476 -17.74 -8.79 -44.21
N LYS A 477 -17.16 -7.66 -43.81
CA LYS A 477 -17.20 -7.13 -42.46
C LYS A 477 -17.74 -5.70 -42.46
N GLU A 478 -18.65 -5.40 -41.54
CA GLU A 478 -19.25 -4.08 -41.37
C GLU A 478 -19.31 -3.69 -39.89
N TYR A 479 -19.00 -2.42 -39.58
CA TYR A 479 -19.21 -1.84 -38.25
C TYR A 479 -20.62 -1.28 -38.16
N VAL A 480 -21.28 -1.57 -37.06
CA VAL A 480 -22.68 -1.21 -36.82
C VAL A 480 -22.75 0.07 -36.01
N ASP A 481 -23.66 0.99 -36.38
CA ASP A 481 -23.91 2.21 -35.61
C ASP A 481 -24.68 1.88 -34.32
N LEU A 482 -24.05 2.07 -33.18
CA LEU A 482 -24.61 1.80 -31.84
C LEU A 482 -25.74 2.77 -31.43
N ARG A 483 -26.03 3.79 -32.23
CA ARG A 483 -27.06 4.80 -31.93
C ARG A 483 -28.44 4.41 -32.46
N GLN A 484 -28.54 3.30 -33.19
CA GLN A 484 -29.76 2.79 -33.83
C GLN A 484 -30.02 1.35 -33.40
N ASP A 485 -31.24 0.89 -33.61
CA ASP A 485 -31.55 -0.54 -33.51
C ASP A 485 -30.70 -1.31 -34.51
N ILE A 486 -30.02 -2.36 -34.00
CA ILE A 486 -29.03 -3.09 -34.79
C ILE A 486 -29.73 -4.20 -35.58
N GLU A 487 -29.82 -4.05 -36.89
CA GLU A 487 -30.25 -5.10 -37.81
C GLU A 487 -29.04 -5.63 -38.58
N ILE A 488 -28.78 -6.95 -38.46
CA ILE A 488 -27.65 -7.62 -39.09
C ILE A 488 -28.17 -8.58 -40.18
N PRO A 489 -27.76 -8.41 -41.45
CA PRO A 489 -28.07 -9.35 -42.52
C PRO A 489 -27.54 -10.76 -42.20
N TYR A 490 -28.29 -11.79 -42.56
CA TYR A 490 -27.92 -13.19 -42.28
C TYR A 490 -26.57 -13.60 -42.89
N GLY A 491 -26.19 -13.03 -44.02
CA GLY A 491 -24.86 -13.28 -44.63
C GLY A 491 -23.68 -12.76 -43.81
N ARG A 492 -23.93 -12.02 -42.70
CA ARG A 492 -22.92 -11.47 -41.77
C ARG A 492 -23.19 -11.87 -40.33
N ASN A 493 -23.63 -13.08 -40.10
CA ASN A 493 -24.15 -13.58 -38.83
C ASN A 493 -23.10 -13.91 -37.75
N THR A 494 -21.85 -13.52 -37.93
CA THR A 494 -20.84 -13.54 -36.88
C THR A 494 -20.69 -12.14 -36.27
N VAL A 495 -21.15 -11.99 -35.04
CA VAL A 495 -21.22 -10.71 -34.36
C VAL A 495 -20.14 -10.62 -33.28
N THR A 496 -19.36 -9.55 -33.31
CA THR A 496 -18.36 -9.26 -32.28
C THR A 496 -18.72 -7.93 -31.61
N VAL A 497 -18.83 -7.95 -30.29
CA VAL A 497 -19.03 -6.78 -29.43
C VAL A 497 -17.74 -6.51 -28.69
N GLY A 498 -17.16 -5.34 -28.92
CA GLY A 498 -16.08 -4.79 -28.12
C GLY A 498 -16.66 -3.87 -27.04
N PHE A 499 -16.14 -3.93 -25.85
CA PHE A 499 -16.61 -3.11 -24.74
C PHE A 499 -15.44 -2.54 -23.96
N SER A 500 -15.66 -1.38 -23.37
CA SER A 500 -14.73 -0.75 -22.45
C SER A 500 -15.39 -0.53 -21.08
N ILE A 501 -14.55 -0.47 -20.07
CA ILE A 501 -14.94 -0.10 -18.72
C ILE A 501 -14.15 1.16 -18.37
N ASP A 502 -14.85 2.26 -18.11
CA ASP A 502 -14.22 3.54 -17.82
C ASP A 502 -13.32 3.45 -16.58
N GLY A 503 -12.11 3.99 -16.72
CA GLY A 503 -11.24 4.34 -15.59
C GLY A 503 -10.46 3.21 -14.95
N VAL A 504 -10.31 2.07 -15.61
CA VAL A 504 -9.56 0.95 -15.04
C VAL A 504 -8.46 0.52 -16.00
N PHE A 505 -7.26 0.33 -15.48
CA PHE A 505 -6.28 -0.51 -16.16
C PHE A 505 -6.86 -1.92 -16.23
N ALA A 506 -7.28 -2.32 -17.41
CA ALA A 506 -8.10 -3.49 -17.69
C ALA A 506 -7.46 -4.85 -17.30
N HIS A 507 -6.24 -4.86 -16.80
CA HIS A 507 -5.50 -6.08 -16.48
C HIS A 507 -6.05 -6.88 -15.29
N ASP A 508 -6.95 -6.27 -14.49
CA ASP A 508 -7.46 -6.89 -13.26
C ASP A 508 -8.98 -7.12 -13.26
N LEU A 509 -9.64 -6.89 -14.39
CA LEU A 509 -11.06 -7.09 -14.49
C LEU A 509 -11.38 -8.42 -15.15
N PHE A 510 -12.25 -9.19 -14.49
CA PHE A 510 -12.90 -10.36 -15.04
C PHE A 510 -14.32 -9.97 -15.44
N ALA A 511 -14.69 -10.25 -16.66
CA ALA A 511 -16.03 -10.04 -17.18
C ALA A 511 -16.74 -11.37 -17.38
N GLU A 512 -18.03 -11.38 -17.07
CA GLU A 512 -18.97 -12.42 -17.45
C GLU A 512 -19.93 -11.84 -18.48
N TYR A 513 -20.37 -12.64 -19.42
CA TYR A 513 -21.30 -12.23 -20.44
C TYR A 513 -22.37 -13.29 -20.69
N LEU A 514 -23.49 -12.82 -21.20
CA LEU A 514 -24.63 -13.67 -21.61
C LEU A 514 -25.36 -12.98 -22.75
N LEU A 515 -25.56 -13.67 -23.86
CA LEU A 515 -26.43 -13.20 -24.95
C LEU A 515 -27.80 -13.88 -24.80
N GLU A 516 -28.80 -13.06 -24.48
CA GLU A 516 -30.17 -13.56 -24.39
C GLU A 516 -30.60 -14.18 -25.72
N GLY A 517 -31.23 -15.34 -25.67
CA GLY A 517 -31.65 -16.11 -26.86
C GLY A 517 -30.59 -17.10 -27.39
N VAL A 518 -29.36 -17.04 -26.89
CA VAL A 518 -28.29 -18.00 -27.25
C VAL A 518 -27.76 -18.70 -26.01
N ASP A 519 -27.35 -17.96 -25.00
CA ASP A 519 -26.75 -18.48 -23.79
C ASP A 519 -27.82 -18.80 -22.74
N SER A 520 -27.71 -19.94 -22.06
CA SER A 520 -28.59 -20.33 -20.96
C SER A 520 -28.06 -19.96 -19.58
N THR A 521 -26.78 -19.67 -19.48
CA THR A 521 -26.07 -19.30 -18.24
C THR A 521 -24.98 -18.27 -18.54
N TRP A 522 -24.63 -17.47 -17.54
CA TRP A 522 -23.48 -16.58 -17.63
C TRP A 522 -22.18 -17.36 -17.94
N SER A 523 -21.32 -16.77 -18.73
CA SER A 523 -19.98 -17.30 -18.98
C SER A 523 -19.18 -17.40 -17.68
N ARG A 524 -18.08 -18.15 -17.69
CA ARG A 524 -17.13 -18.07 -16.59
C ARG A 524 -16.39 -16.72 -16.62
N PRO A 525 -16.03 -16.17 -15.44
CA PRO A 525 -15.23 -14.96 -15.38
C PRO A 525 -13.92 -15.11 -16.16
N GLN A 526 -13.63 -14.16 -17.04
CA GLN A 526 -12.40 -14.16 -17.84
C GLN A 526 -12.00 -12.74 -18.22
N HIS A 527 -10.69 -12.55 -18.50
CA HIS A 527 -10.20 -11.27 -18.99
C HIS A 527 -10.65 -11.06 -20.44
N LEU A 528 -11.61 -10.17 -20.63
CA LEU A 528 -12.18 -9.89 -21.95
C LEU A 528 -12.39 -8.40 -22.17
N ASN A 529 -12.06 -7.93 -23.36
CA ASN A 529 -12.50 -6.64 -23.89
C ASN A 529 -13.42 -6.80 -25.12
N ARG A 530 -13.69 -8.04 -25.54
CA ARG A 530 -14.58 -8.34 -26.65
C ARG A 530 -15.15 -9.73 -26.52
N VAL A 531 -16.35 -9.93 -27.05
CA VAL A 531 -17.03 -11.21 -27.17
C VAL A 531 -17.46 -11.41 -28.61
N SER A 532 -17.31 -12.62 -29.14
CA SER A 532 -17.72 -12.97 -30.50
C SER A 532 -18.65 -14.15 -30.49
N TYR A 533 -19.79 -13.98 -31.15
CA TYR A 533 -20.78 -15.04 -31.41
C TYR A 533 -20.76 -15.39 -32.91
N ALA A 534 -20.32 -16.59 -33.20
CA ALA A 534 -20.21 -17.05 -34.58
C ALA A 534 -21.51 -17.69 -35.04
N ARG A 535 -21.95 -17.41 -36.28
CA ARG A 535 -23.10 -18.03 -36.96
C ARG A 535 -24.40 -17.96 -36.16
N LEU A 536 -24.74 -16.75 -35.69
CA LEU A 536 -26.01 -16.54 -35.00
C LEU A 536 -27.20 -16.96 -35.91
N PRO A 537 -28.15 -17.76 -35.41
CA PRO A 537 -29.40 -18.06 -36.11
C PRO A 537 -30.23 -16.81 -36.38
N TRP A 538 -31.31 -16.93 -37.08
CA TRP A 538 -32.33 -15.87 -37.14
C TRP A 538 -32.98 -15.71 -35.77
N GLY A 539 -33.06 -14.47 -35.30
CA GLY A 539 -33.67 -14.14 -34.01
C GLY A 539 -33.43 -12.72 -33.53
N ASN A 540 -34.06 -12.41 -32.42
CA ASN A 540 -33.77 -11.21 -31.61
C ASN A 540 -32.93 -11.62 -30.42
N TYR A 541 -31.93 -10.85 -30.14
CA TYR A 541 -30.95 -11.15 -29.12
C TYR A 541 -30.77 -9.96 -28.20
#